data_e29803ae2c74da8068bee4c4cf3e3624
#
_entry.id   e29803ae2c74da8068bee4c4cf3e3624
#
_cell.length_a   1.000
_cell.length_b   1.000
_cell.length_c   1.000
_cell.angle_alpha   90.00
_cell.angle_beta   90.00
_cell.angle_gamma   90.00
#
_symmetry.space_group_name_H-M   'P 1'
#
loop_
_entity.id
_entity.type
_entity.pdbx_description
1 polymer ?
#
loop_
_entity_poly.entity_id
_entity_poly.type
_entity_poly.pdbx_seq_one_letter_code
_entity_poly.pdbx_strand_id
1 'polypeptide(L)'
;MDFIQFGIGRWLHILSGIMWIGLLYYFNFVQVPAMAEAAKDNSGAGISKHVAPRALFWFRWGAVATWLFGAMLLGSNFLNAFLLLDRAFYAIGVGAWLGTIMIFNVWVLIWPNQKKILGMVQATDAEKAKARRVAFLA
;
A
#
# COMPACT_ATOMS: atom_id res chain seq x y z
N MET A 1 -9.11 21.43 -20.71
CA MET A 1 -9.05 20.36 -19.67
C MET A 1 -9.22 19.04 -20.39
N ASP A 2 -8.13 18.30 -20.51
CA ASP A 2 -8.09 17.20 -21.46
C ASP A 2 -8.84 15.97 -20.95
N PHE A 3 -9.64 15.36 -21.82
CA PHE A 3 -10.36 14.10 -21.57
C PHE A 3 -9.43 13.02 -20.99
N ILE A 4 -8.19 12.99 -21.45
CA ILE A 4 -7.17 12.03 -20.96
C ILE A 4 -6.84 12.28 -19.48
N GLN A 5 -6.56 13.53 -19.09
CA GLN A 5 -6.17 13.84 -17.72
C GLN A 5 -7.34 13.62 -16.73
N PHE A 6 -8.50 14.17 -17.01
CA PHE A 6 -9.62 14.12 -16.06
C PHE A 6 -10.56 12.94 -16.28
N GLY A 7 -10.69 12.42 -17.48
CA GLY A 7 -11.48 11.22 -17.74
C GLY A 7 -10.69 9.96 -17.35
N ILE A 8 -9.71 9.59 -18.16
CA ILE A 8 -8.93 8.36 -17.99
C ILE A 8 -8.11 8.39 -16.69
N GLY A 9 -7.43 9.51 -16.39
CA GLY A 9 -6.61 9.65 -15.19
C GLY A 9 -7.40 9.47 -13.90
N ARG A 10 -8.62 10.00 -13.83
CA ARG A 10 -9.51 9.82 -12.67
C ARG A 10 -9.90 8.35 -12.51
N TRP A 11 -10.29 7.67 -13.58
CA TRP A 11 -10.61 6.25 -13.54
C TRP A 11 -9.43 5.40 -13.11
N LEU A 12 -8.25 5.65 -13.65
CA LEU A 12 -7.03 4.93 -13.26
C LEU A 12 -6.68 5.18 -11.79
N HIS A 13 -6.84 6.40 -11.29
CA HIS A 13 -6.65 6.72 -9.88
C HIS A 13 -7.63 5.95 -8.97
N ILE A 14 -8.91 5.95 -9.33
CA ILE A 14 -9.94 5.25 -8.57
C ILE A 14 -9.71 3.73 -8.57
N LEU A 15 -9.49 3.13 -9.75
CA LEU A 15 -9.30 1.68 -9.87
C LEU A 15 -8.04 1.19 -9.14
N SER A 16 -6.93 1.90 -9.28
CA SER A 16 -5.71 1.57 -8.54
C SER A 16 -5.88 1.78 -7.03
N GLY A 17 -6.63 2.81 -6.62
CA GLY A 17 -6.98 3.06 -5.23
C GLY A 17 -7.84 1.95 -4.63
N ILE A 18 -8.85 1.48 -5.35
CA ILE A 18 -9.68 0.34 -4.94
C ILE A 18 -8.81 -0.91 -4.75
N MET A 19 -7.91 -1.19 -5.68
CA MET A 19 -6.99 -2.32 -5.57
C MET A 19 -6.06 -2.18 -4.36
N TRP A 20 -5.48 -1.01 -4.14
CA TRP A 20 -4.58 -0.76 -3.02
C TRP A 20 -5.28 -0.88 -1.66
N ILE A 21 -6.39 -0.17 -1.47
CA ILE A 21 -7.14 -0.20 -0.21
C ILE A 21 -7.84 -1.54 0.00
N GLY A 22 -8.34 -2.16 -1.06
CA GLY A 22 -8.95 -3.49 -0.99
C GLY A 22 -7.95 -4.56 -0.52
N LEU A 23 -6.70 -4.51 -1.00
CA LEU A 23 -5.64 -5.40 -0.52
C LEU A 23 -5.21 -5.08 0.93
N LEU A 24 -5.25 -3.81 1.35
CA LEU A 24 -5.03 -3.45 2.75
C LEU A 24 -6.08 -4.11 3.67
N TYR A 25 -7.36 -4.05 3.29
CA TYR A 25 -8.43 -4.75 4.00
C TYR A 25 -8.25 -6.28 3.96
N TYR A 26 -7.89 -6.84 2.81
CA TYR A 26 -7.57 -8.25 2.69
C TYR A 26 -6.47 -8.68 3.68
N PHE A 27 -5.37 -7.96 3.76
CA PHE A 27 -4.31 -8.30 4.70
C PHE A 27 -4.78 -8.27 6.15
N ASN A 28 -5.51 -7.24 6.55
CA ASN A 28 -5.91 -7.05 7.94
C ASN A 28 -7.10 -7.94 8.37
N PHE A 29 -8.09 -8.11 7.50
CA PHE A 29 -9.32 -8.81 7.88
C PHE A 29 -9.38 -10.27 7.43
N VAL A 30 -8.54 -10.67 6.46
CA VAL A 30 -8.55 -12.03 5.93
C VAL A 30 -7.22 -12.73 6.20
N GLN A 31 -6.09 -12.21 5.67
CA GLN A 31 -4.83 -12.94 5.71
C GLN A 31 -4.25 -13.05 7.13
N VAL A 32 -4.25 -11.97 7.91
CA VAL A 32 -3.68 -11.99 9.27
C VAL A 32 -4.47 -12.94 10.18
N PRO A 33 -5.80 -12.91 10.27
CA PRO A 33 -6.55 -13.89 11.05
C PRO A 33 -6.37 -15.33 10.55
N ALA A 34 -6.44 -15.54 9.24
CA ALA A 34 -6.25 -16.87 8.64
C ALA A 34 -4.88 -17.46 8.95
N MET A 35 -3.83 -16.65 8.93
CA MET A 35 -2.48 -17.08 9.28
C MET A 35 -2.35 -17.42 10.77
N ALA A 36 -3.05 -16.71 11.66
CA ALA A 36 -3.09 -17.01 13.07
C ALA A 36 -3.79 -18.35 13.36
N GLU A 37 -4.83 -18.68 12.62
CA GLU A 37 -5.51 -19.98 12.70
C GLU A 37 -4.65 -21.09 12.10
N ALA A 38 -4.11 -20.89 10.90
CA ALA A 38 -3.25 -21.84 10.19
C ALA A 38 -1.93 -22.16 10.94
N ALA A 39 -1.51 -21.30 11.85
CA ALA A 39 -0.36 -21.57 12.71
C ALA A 39 -0.64 -22.67 13.74
N LYS A 40 -1.90 -22.95 14.08
CA LYS A 40 -2.28 -23.98 15.06
C LYS A 40 -2.10 -25.40 14.51
N ASP A 41 -2.23 -25.57 13.19
CA ASP A 41 -2.14 -26.87 12.49
C ASP A 41 -1.04 -26.90 11.42
N ASN A 42 -0.20 -25.86 11.35
CA ASN A 42 0.87 -25.70 10.36
C ASN A 42 0.38 -25.66 8.89
N SER A 43 -0.86 -25.30 8.63
CA SER A 43 -1.45 -25.26 7.27
C SER A 43 -1.15 -23.97 6.48
N GLY A 44 -0.53 -22.96 7.09
CA GLY A 44 -0.29 -21.64 6.51
C GLY A 44 0.75 -21.54 5.38
N ALA A 45 1.46 -22.63 5.08
CA ALA A 45 2.55 -22.62 4.08
C ALA A 45 2.09 -22.21 2.68
N GLY A 46 0.91 -22.64 2.25
CA GLY A 46 0.33 -22.27 0.94
C GLY A 46 0.04 -20.76 0.82
N ILE A 47 -0.52 -20.18 1.87
CA ILE A 47 -0.81 -18.73 1.91
C ILE A 47 0.50 -17.93 1.83
N SER A 48 1.49 -18.27 2.66
CA SER A 48 2.77 -17.57 2.69
C SER A 48 3.56 -17.72 1.40
N LYS A 49 3.52 -18.89 0.75
CA LYS A 49 4.31 -19.18 -0.46
C LYS A 49 3.65 -18.69 -1.74
N HIS A 50 2.34 -18.80 -1.85
CA HIS A 50 1.64 -18.61 -3.12
C HIS A 50 0.74 -17.38 -3.16
N VAL A 51 0.08 -17.02 -2.06
CA VAL A 51 -0.88 -15.92 -2.01
C VAL A 51 -0.21 -14.61 -1.60
N ALA A 52 0.50 -14.59 -0.48
CA ALA A 52 1.07 -13.37 0.08
C ALA A 52 2.03 -12.63 -0.86
N PRO A 53 2.96 -13.28 -1.60
CA PRO A 53 3.86 -12.57 -2.51
C PRO A 53 3.12 -11.88 -3.66
N ARG A 54 2.05 -12.51 -4.19
CA ARG A 54 1.23 -11.94 -5.26
C ARG A 54 0.40 -10.76 -4.75
N ALA A 55 -0.25 -10.94 -3.61
CA ALA A 55 -1.03 -9.87 -2.98
C ALA A 55 -0.14 -8.66 -2.64
N LEU A 56 1.05 -8.88 -2.10
CA LEU A 56 2.02 -7.81 -1.82
C LEU A 56 2.57 -7.15 -3.07
N PHE A 57 2.70 -7.87 -4.19
CA PHE A 57 3.08 -7.29 -5.47
C PHE A 57 2.04 -6.27 -5.93
N TRP A 58 0.78 -6.66 -6.02
CA TRP A 58 -0.32 -5.79 -6.44
C TRP A 58 -0.56 -4.65 -5.46
N PHE A 59 -0.41 -4.90 -4.16
CA PHE A 59 -0.50 -3.88 -3.12
C PHE A 59 0.51 -2.74 -3.31
N ARG A 60 1.78 -3.09 -3.55
CA ARG A 60 2.83 -2.09 -3.75
C ARG A 60 2.64 -1.29 -5.03
N TRP A 61 2.36 -1.98 -6.13
CA TRP A 61 2.18 -1.31 -7.41
C TRP A 61 0.86 -0.56 -7.51
N GLY A 62 -0.18 -1.04 -6.84
CA GLY A 62 -1.42 -0.30 -6.64
C GLY A 62 -1.19 1.03 -5.93
N ALA A 63 -0.37 1.03 -4.87
CA ALA A 63 0.01 2.25 -4.17
C ALA A 63 0.74 3.25 -5.09
N VAL A 64 1.72 2.79 -5.87
CA VAL A 64 2.44 3.62 -6.84
C VAL A 64 1.50 4.19 -7.89
N ALA A 65 0.68 3.35 -8.51
CA ALA A 65 -0.28 3.78 -9.53
C ALA A 65 -1.27 4.82 -8.98
N THR A 66 -1.82 4.57 -7.79
CA THR A 66 -2.74 5.51 -7.13
C THR A 66 -2.08 6.86 -6.90
N TRP A 67 -0.87 6.87 -6.37
CA TRP A 67 -0.14 8.12 -6.11
C TRP A 67 0.19 8.87 -7.41
N LEU A 68 0.71 8.17 -8.44
CA LEU A 68 1.08 8.78 -9.71
C LEU A 68 -0.13 9.36 -10.45
N PHE A 69 -1.23 8.63 -10.52
CA PHE A 69 -2.45 9.15 -11.15
C PHE A 69 -3.08 10.28 -10.33
N GLY A 70 -2.96 10.23 -9.00
CA GLY A 70 -3.36 11.35 -8.14
C GLY A 70 -2.53 12.62 -8.39
N ALA A 71 -1.21 12.47 -8.49
CA ALA A 71 -0.31 13.58 -8.85
C ALA A 71 -0.62 14.15 -10.24
N MET A 72 -0.89 13.28 -11.22
CA MET A 72 -1.30 13.70 -12.56
C MET A 72 -2.61 14.49 -12.55
N LEU A 73 -3.58 14.10 -11.72
CA LEU A 73 -4.85 14.82 -11.59
C LEU A 73 -4.69 16.22 -10.99
N LEU A 74 -3.74 16.39 -10.09
CA LEU A 74 -3.42 17.72 -9.54
C LEU A 74 -2.79 18.64 -10.58
N GLY A 75 -2.01 18.12 -11.52
CA GLY A 75 -1.39 18.88 -12.60
C GLY A 75 -0.64 20.10 -12.09
N SER A 76 -0.97 21.30 -12.62
CA SER A 76 -0.39 22.58 -12.20
C SER A 76 -0.69 22.96 -10.75
N ASN A 77 -1.72 22.40 -10.14
CA ASN A 77 -2.08 22.64 -8.73
C ASN A 77 -1.36 21.73 -7.74
N PHE A 78 -0.42 20.90 -8.20
CA PHE A 78 0.31 19.98 -7.36
C PHE A 78 0.98 20.69 -6.16
N LEU A 79 1.74 21.76 -6.42
CA LEU A 79 2.39 22.54 -5.36
C LEU A 79 1.38 23.26 -4.46
N ASN A 80 0.30 23.81 -5.02
CA ASN A 80 -0.75 24.46 -4.24
C ASN A 80 -1.40 23.49 -3.24
N ALA A 81 -1.62 22.23 -3.65
CA ALA A 81 -2.19 21.20 -2.80
C ALA A 81 -1.17 20.74 -1.72
N PHE A 82 0.06 20.39 -2.12
CA PHE A 82 1.06 19.89 -1.17
C PHE A 82 1.55 20.94 -0.16
N LEU A 83 1.65 22.21 -0.56
CA LEU A 83 2.08 23.29 0.32
C LEU A 83 0.89 23.97 1.04
N LEU A 84 -0.33 23.52 0.79
CA LEU A 84 -1.55 24.05 1.39
C LEU A 84 -1.67 25.57 1.21
N LEU A 85 -1.35 26.06 0.01
CA LEU A 85 -1.30 27.51 -0.28
C LEU A 85 -2.69 28.11 -0.49
N ASP A 86 -3.64 27.33 -0.98
CA ASP A 86 -5.00 27.76 -1.28
C ASP A 86 -6.02 26.89 -0.56
N ARG A 87 -6.97 27.52 0.11
CA ARG A 87 -8.05 26.84 0.86
C ARG A 87 -8.86 25.88 0.00
N ALA A 88 -9.03 26.18 -1.30
CA ALA A 88 -9.71 25.30 -2.24
C ALA A 88 -9.07 23.90 -2.36
N PHE A 89 -7.78 23.79 -2.06
CA PHE A 89 -7.01 22.55 -2.17
C PHE A 89 -6.68 21.90 -0.82
N TYR A 90 -7.11 22.42 0.32
CA TYR A 90 -6.76 21.87 1.63
C TYR A 90 -7.18 20.42 1.81
N ALA A 91 -8.42 20.06 1.47
CA ALA A 91 -8.89 18.67 1.61
C ALA A 91 -8.09 17.72 0.74
N ILE A 92 -7.84 18.11 -0.52
CA ILE A 92 -7.04 17.32 -1.47
C ILE A 92 -5.57 17.26 -1.02
N GLY A 93 -5.02 18.35 -0.50
CA GLY A 93 -3.65 18.42 0.01
C GLY A 93 -3.42 17.50 1.21
N VAL A 94 -4.35 17.48 2.16
CA VAL A 94 -4.32 16.53 3.27
C VAL A 94 -4.35 15.08 2.75
N GLY A 95 -5.25 14.78 1.81
CA GLY A 95 -5.31 13.47 1.16
C GLY A 95 -4.01 13.10 0.43
N ALA A 96 -3.39 14.04 -0.28
CA ALA A 96 -2.11 13.85 -0.97
C ALA A 96 -0.96 13.54 0.02
N TRP A 97 -0.91 14.22 1.15
CA TRP A 97 0.05 13.93 2.22
C TRP A 97 -0.18 12.56 2.85
N LEU A 98 -1.42 12.22 3.19
CA LEU A 98 -1.75 10.89 3.71
C LEU A 98 -1.37 9.79 2.73
N GLY A 99 -1.69 9.95 1.44
CA GLY A 99 -1.29 9.01 0.39
C GLY A 99 0.24 8.89 0.25
N THR A 100 0.97 10.00 0.41
CA THR A 100 2.45 10.00 0.38
C THR A 100 3.04 9.26 1.59
N ILE A 101 2.51 9.47 2.78
CA ILE A 101 2.92 8.73 3.98
C ILE A 101 2.63 7.23 3.81
N MET A 102 1.46 6.90 3.28
CA MET A 102 1.07 5.51 3.07
C MET A 102 1.98 4.81 2.05
N ILE A 103 2.31 5.42 0.91
CA ILE A 103 3.22 4.82 -0.07
C ILE A 103 4.63 4.67 0.50
N PHE A 104 5.09 5.64 1.30
CA PHE A 104 6.35 5.52 2.02
C PHE A 104 6.33 4.29 2.95
N ASN A 105 5.29 4.13 3.75
CA ASN A 105 5.14 2.98 4.63
C ASN A 105 5.17 1.66 3.85
N VAL A 106 4.48 1.58 2.72
CA VAL A 106 4.45 0.38 1.87
C VAL A 106 5.86 -0.01 1.39
N TRP A 107 6.63 0.94 0.88
CA TRP A 107 7.91 0.65 0.23
C TRP A 107 9.09 0.60 1.21
N VAL A 108 9.09 1.43 2.24
CA VAL A 108 10.22 1.60 3.15
C VAL A 108 10.07 0.76 4.43
N LEU A 109 8.85 0.60 4.93
CA LEU A 109 8.60 -0.12 6.17
C LEU A 109 8.01 -1.52 5.93
N ILE A 110 6.92 -1.63 5.17
CA ILE A 110 6.23 -2.90 5.01
C ILE A 110 7.03 -3.87 4.13
N TRP A 111 7.41 -3.46 2.94
CA TRP A 111 8.05 -4.35 1.97
C TRP A 111 9.39 -4.96 2.44
N PRO A 112 10.36 -4.21 2.97
CA PRO A 112 11.60 -4.80 3.47
C PRO A 112 11.37 -5.82 4.59
N ASN A 113 10.40 -5.56 5.46
CA ASN A 113 10.05 -6.45 6.56
C ASN A 113 9.29 -7.70 6.07
N GLN A 114 8.40 -7.55 5.09
CA GLN A 114 7.70 -8.68 4.46
C GLN A 114 8.68 -9.64 3.75
N LYS A 115 9.73 -9.14 3.11
CA LYS A 115 10.77 -9.99 2.53
C LYS A 115 11.42 -10.90 3.56
N LYS A 116 11.68 -10.42 4.77
CA LYS A 116 12.21 -11.21 5.89
C LYS A 116 11.21 -12.25 6.38
N ILE A 117 9.94 -11.85 6.56
CA ILE A 117 8.87 -12.73 7.04
C ILE A 117 8.62 -13.87 6.05
N LEU A 118 8.61 -13.58 4.74
CA LEU A 118 8.37 -14.56 3.68
C LEU A 118 9.59 -15.40 3.31
N GLY A 119 10.74 -15.18 3.94
CA GLY A 119 11.96 -15.94 3.67
C GLY A 119 12.65 -15.61 2.34
N MET A 120 12.31 -14.47 1.72
CA MET A 120 12.98 -13.95 0.51
C MET A 120 14.39 -13.42 0.81
N VAL A 121 14.64 -13.07 2.06
CA VAL A 121 15.92 -12.62 2.60
C VAL A 121 16.18 -13.40 3.87
N GLN A 122 17.43 -13.81 4.08
CA GLN A 122 17.84 -14.50 5.32
C GLN A 122 17.63 -13.55 6.52
N ALA A 123 16.98 -14.07 7.56
CA ALA A 123 16.75 -13.36 8.81
C ALA A 123 16.59 -14.37 9.95
N THR A 124 17.09 -13.99 11.12
CA THR A 124 16.91 -14.75 12.36
C THR A 124 15.45 -14.70 12.84
N ASP A 125 15.07 -15.59 13.75
CA ASP A 125 13.70 -15.59 14.28
C ASP A 125 13.39 -14.30 15.06
N ALA A 126 14.37 -13.72 15.75
CA ALA A 126 14.24 -12.44 16.42
C ALA A 126 14.01 -11.30 15.41
N GLU A 127 14.72 -11.28 14.29
CA GLU A 127 14.55 -10.31 13.21
C GLU A 127 13.19 -10.46 12.53
N LYS A 128 12.71 -11.69 12.31
CA LYS A 128 11.37 -11.95 11.78
C LYS A 128 10.27 -11.46 12.73
N ALA A 129 10.44 -11.68 14.04
CA ALA A 129 9.50 -11.18 15.05
C ALA A 129 9.43 -9.65 15.06
N LYS A 130 10.59 -8.98 15.02
CA LYS A 130 10.67 -7.51 14.87
C LYS A 130 10.04 -7.03 13.56
N ALA A 131 10.31 -7.72 12.47
CA ALA A 131 9.77 -7.41 11.15
C ALA A 131 8.23 -7.50 11.12
N ARG A 132 7.63 -8.51 11.76
CA ARG A 132 6.17 -8.63 11.90
C ARG A 132 5.58 -7.42 12.64
N ARG A 133 6.20 -7.02 13.74
CA ARG A 133 5.74 -5.87 14.52
C ARG A 133 5.82 -4.57 13.72
N VAL A 134 6.93 -4.32 13.03
CA VAL A 134 7.09 -3.13 12.20
C VAL A 134 6.09 -3.10 11.05
N ALA A 135 5.93 -4.21 10.32
CA ALA A 135 4.98 -4.30 9.21
C ALA A 135 3.52 -4.13 9.67
N PHE A 136 3.19 -4.59 10.88
CA PHE A 136 1.85 -4.43 11.46
C PHE A 136 1.56 -2.98 11.87
N LEU A 137 2.54 -2.29 12.48
CA LEU A 137 2.36 -0.90 12.93
C LEU A 137 2.37 0.10 11.78
N ALA A 138 3.06 -0.21 10.69
CA ALA A 138 3.14 0.65 9.51
C ALA A 138 1.89 0.63 8.66
#